data_794a75a983f9ebe28fd7a0bea422b64d
#
_entry.id   794a75a983f9ebe28fd7a0bea422b64d
#
_cell.length_a   1.000
_cell.length_b   1.000
_cell.length_c   1.000
_cell.angle_alpha   90.00
_cell.angle_beta   90.00
_cell.angle_gamma   90.00
#
_symmetry.space_group_name_H-M   'P 1'
#
loop_
_entity.id
_entity.type
_entity.pdbx_description
1 polymer ?
#
loop_
_entity_poly.entity_id
_entity_poly.type
_entity_poly.pdbx_seq_one_letter_code
_entity_poly.pdbx_strand_id
1 'polypeptide(L)'
;MKLLSAKHIEFPEYHKVYNLSMLGNKTNYHNPNDKQKHNLSKLFESLDKHGMTHPIIISWNAYQVSVGHQRVWYAKSKGYTHIDCYHVENQTQWEKVFNHTANEEYLK
;
A
#
# COMPACT_ATOMS: atom_id res chain seq x y z
N MET A 1 3.93 -15.70 10.34
CA MET A 1 3.86 -14.51 9.46
C MET A 1 2.42 -14.29 9.03
N LYS A 2 1.93 -13.06 9.16
CA LYS A 2 0.61 -12.69 8.65
C LYS A 2 0.79 -11.70 7.51
N LEU A 3 0.48 -12.12 6.29
CA LEU A 3 0.71 -11.36 5.06
C LEU A 3 -0.58 -10.71 4.57
N LEU A 4 -0.54 -9.41 4.34
CA LEU A 4 -1.58 -8.74 3.57
C LEU A 4 -1.21 -8.87 2.08
N SER A 5 -1.82 -9.83 1.41
CA SER A 5 -1.54 -10.12 0.01
C SER A 5 -2.43 -9.30 -0.92
N ALA A 6 -1.89 -8.99 -2.10
CA ALA A 6 -2.64 -8.35 -3.16
C ALA A 6 -3.30 -9.40 -4.05
N LYS A 7 -4.49 -9.09 -4.56
CA LYS A 7 -5.22 -9.99 -5.46
C LYS A 7 -4.57 -10.10 -6.82
N HIS A 8 -3.97 -9.01 -7.31
CA HIS A 8 -3.37 -8.93 -8.64
C HIS A 8 -1.92 -8.48 -8.57
N ILE A 9 -1.03 -9.29 -9.11
CA ILE A 9 0.40 -8.96 -9.24
C ILE A 9 0.68 -8.80 -10.74
N GLU A 10 0.48 -7.57 -11.23
CA GLU A 10 0.63 -7.24 -12.67
C GLU A 10 2.10 -7.13 -13.08
N PHE A 11 2.98 -6.82 -12.13
CA PHE A 11 4.40 -6.62 -12.40
C PHE A 11 5.24 -7.54 -11.50
N PRO A 12 5.25 -8.85 -11.78
CA PRO A 12 5.98 -9.80 -10.92
C PRO A 12 7.47 -9.51 -10.82
N GLU A 13 8.06 -8.84 -11.81
CA GLU A 13 9.47 -8.44 -11.80
C GLU A 13 9.81 -7.43 -10.70
N TYR A 14 8.81 -6.67 -10.22
CA TYR A 14 8.99 -5.70 -9.14
C TYR A 14 8.42 -6.19 -7.81
N HIS A 15 7.76 -7.35 -7.81
CA HIS A 15 7.07 -7.85 -6.62
C HIS A 15 8.03 -8.25 -5.53
N LYS A 16 7.77 -7.73 -4.32
CA LYS A 16 8.49 -8.10 -3.09
C LYS A 16 7.48 -8.22 -1.95
N VAL A 17 7.86 -9.00 -0.95
CA VAL A 17 7.12 -9.08 0.31
C VAL A 17 8.05 -8.53 1.38
N TYR A 18 7.62 -7.44 2.03
CA TYR A 18 8.43 -6.82 3.08
C TYR A 18 7.72 -6.86 4.42
N ASN A 19 8.52 -6.97 5.47
CA ASN A 19 8.03 -6.78 6.83
C ASN A 19 7.65 -5.31 7.01
N LEU A 20 6.47 -5.06 7.56
CA LEU A 20 5.95 -3.70 7.75
C LEU A 20 6.88 -2.81 8.58
N SER A 21 7.64 -3.41 9.50
CA SER A 21 8.59 -2.67 10.32
C SER A 21 9.77 -2.08 9.54
N MET A 22 10.04 -2.63 8.33
CA MET A 22 11.10 -2.13 7.46
C MET A 22 10.70 -0.92 6.64
N LEU A 23 9.40 -0.66 6.50
CA LEU A 23 8.90 0.34 5.58
C LEU A 23 8.81 1.70 6.26
N GLY A 24 9.42 2.71 5.63
CA GLY A 24 9.27 4.10 6.03
C GLY A 24 7.94 4.64 5.54
N ASN A 25 7.15 5.19 6.45
CA ASN A 25 5.86 5.76 6.13
C ASN A 25 5.81 7.21 6.63
N LYS A 26 5.75 8.15 5.71
CA LYS A 26 5.81 9.59 6.01
C LYS A 26 4.54 10.12 6.67
N THR A 27 3.44 9.41 6.57
CA THR A 27 2.16 9.88 7.05
C THR A 27 1.95 9.44 8.49
N ASN A 28 1.66 10.41 9.36
CA ASN A 28 1.35 10.15 10.75
C ASN A 28 -0.17 10.12 10.91
N TYR A 29 -0.72 8.95 11.24
CA TYR A 29 -2.16 8.75 11.41
C TYR A 29 -2.60 8.73 12.86
N HIS A 30 -1.71 9.05 13.81
CA HIS A 30 -2.05 9.01 15.23
C HIS A 30 -3.13 10.03 15.60
N ASN A 31 -3.14 11.19 14.92
CA ASN A 31 -4.09 12.25 15.19
C ASN A 31 -4.73 12.76 13.89
N PRO A 32 -5.50 11.91 13.17
CA PRO A 32 -6.15 12.33 11.94
C PRO A 32 -7.26 13.34 12.23
N ASN A 33 -7.47 14.29 11.31
CA ASN A 33 -8.62 15.19 11.38
C ASN A 33 -9.90 14.43 10.98
N ASP A 34 -11.07 15.06 11.15
CA ASP A 34 -12.36 14.42 10.91
C ASP A 34 -12.53 13.91 9.48
N LYS A 35 -12.06 14.68 8.50
CA LYS A 35 -12.10 14.27 7.09
C LYS A 35 -11.22 13.04 6.83
N GLN A 36 -10.03 13.04 7.42
CA GLN A 36 -9.12 11.89 7.31
C GLN A 36 -9.70 10.65 7.98
N LYS A 37 -10.31 10.81 9.15
CA LYS A 37 -10.98 9.69 9.85
C LYS A 37 -12.08 9.09 9.00
N HIS A 38 -12.89 9.92 8.36
CA HIS A 38 -13.99 9.47 7.50
C HIS A 38 -13.45 8.69 6.29
N ASN A 39 -12.43 9.24 5.62
CA ASN A 39 -11.81 8.59 4.46
C ASN A 39 -11.14 7.28 4.84
N LEU A 40 -10.48 7.24 5.99
CA LEU A 40 -9.82 6.04 6.49
C LEU A 40 -10.83 4.96 6.87
N SER A 41 -11.97 5.34 7.46
CA SER A 41 -13.03 4.39 7.77
C SER A 41 -13.56 3.71 6.52
N LYS A 42 -13.77 4.47 5.46
CA LYS A 42 -14.21 3.93 4.16
C LYS A 42 -13.18 2.99 3.56
N LEU A 43 -11.90 3.38 3.62
CA LEU A 43 -10.82 2.54 3.13
C LEU A 43 -10.72 1.24 3.91
N PHE A 44 -10.78 1.32 5.23
CA PHE A 44 -10.71 0.14 6.09
C PHE A 44 -11.89 -0.80 5.82
N GLU A 45 -13.08 -0.26 5.68
CA GLU A 45 -14.27 -1.06 5.34
C GLU A 45 -14.10 -1.76 3.99
N SER A 46 -13.59 -1.05 2.99
CA SER A 46 -13.33 -1.62 1.67
C SER A 46 -12.29 -2.73 1.74
N LEU A 47 -11.20 -2.51 2.47
CA LEU A 47 -10.14 -3.50 2.63
C LEU A 47 -10.61 -4.72 3.41
N ASP A 48 -11.44 -4.54 4.44
CA ASP A 48 -12.04 -5.64 5.19
C ASP A 48 -12.94 -6.49 4.30
N LYS A 49 -13.66 -5.85 3.39
CA LYS A 49 -14.67 -6.49 2.54
C LYS A 49 -14.06 -7.12 1.30
N HIS A 50 -13.14 -6.43 0.64
CA HIS A 50 -12.60 -6.82 -0.67
C HIS A 50 -11.14 -7.22 -0.66
N GLY A 51 -10.40 -6.89 0.40
CA GLY A 51 -8.97 -7.09 0.46
C GLY A 51 -8.20 -6.04 -0.37
N MET A 52 -6.89 -6.21 -0.46
CA MET A 52 -6.02 -5.32 -1.22
C MET A 52 -5.97 -5.77 -2.68
N THR A 53 -6.33 -4.90 -3.61
CA THR A 53 -6.37 -5.24 -5.03
C THR A 53 -4.97 -5.32 -5.63
N HIS A 54 -4.17 -4.30 -5.42
CA HIS A 54 -2.81 -4.21 -5.94
C HIS A 54 -1.81 -3.96 -4.82
N PRO A 55 -0.53 -4.38 -4.99
CA PRO A 55 0.52 -4.07 -4.02
C PRO A 55 0.72 -2.57 -3.84
N ILE A 56 1.26 -2.19 -2.69
CA ILE A 56 1.74 -0.82 -2.47
C ILE A 56 3.02 -0.60 -3.28
N ILE A 57 3.41 0.66 -3.49
CA ILE A 57 4.60 0.99 -4.26
C ILE A 57 5.67 1.53 -3.33
N ILE A 58 6.85 0.91 -3.37
CA ILE A 58 8.05 1.32 -2.64
C ILE A 58 8.98 2.00 -3.65
N SER A 59 9.42 3.22 -3.34
CA SER A 59 10.32 3.96 -4.21
C SER A 59 11.75 3.41 -4.16
N TRP A 60 12.56 3.84 -5.14
CA TRP A 60 13.97 3.43 -5.23
C TRP A 60 14.84 4.04 -4.13
N ASN A 61 14.28 4.91 -3.33
CA ASN A 61 15.00 5.61 -2.27
C ASN A 61 14.78 4.88 -0.95
N ALA A 62 15.57 3.82 -0.71
CA ALA A 62 15.49 2.93 0.44
C ALA A 62 14.12 2.23 0.50
N TYR A 63 13.60 1.96 1.69
CA TYR A 63 12.33 1.26 1.88
C TYR A 63 11.19 2.23 2.16
N GLN A 64 11.17 3.37 1.45
CA GLN A 64 10.14 4.38 1.64
C GLN A 64 8.88 4.06 0.86
N VAL A 65 7.75 4.05 1.54
CA VAL A 65 6.46 3.89 0.90
C VAL A 65 6.17 5.14 0.07
N SER A 66 5.90 4.94 -1.22
CA SER A 66 5.53 6.02 -2.13
C SER A 66 4.01 6.10 -2.31
N VAL A 67 3.38 4.96 -2.54
CA VAL A 67 1.93 4.86 -2.70
C VAL A 67 1.42 3.74 -1.79
N GLY A 68 0.41 4.03 -1.01
CA GLY A 68 -0.22 3.05 -0.15
C GLY A 68 0.02 3.28 1.35
N HIS A 69 0.31 4.52 1.76
CA HIS A 69 0.52 4.87 3.17
C HIS A 69 -0.66 4.43 4.04
N GLN A 70 -1.89 4.62 3.57
CA GLN A 70 -3.09 4.25 4.30
C GLN A 70 -3.25 2.74 4.40
N ARG A 71 -2.85 2.00 3.36
CA ARG A 71 -2.89 0.53 3.36
C ARG A 71 -1.86 -0.05 4.32
N VAL A 72 -0.69 0.60 4.45
CA VAL A 72 0.31 0.24 5.45
C VAL A 72 -0.25 0.43 6.85
N TRP A 73 -0.92 1.54 7.08
CA TRP A 73 -1.55 1.79 8.38
C TRP A 73 -2.65 0.78 8.68
N TYR A 74 -3.49 0.47 7.69
CA TYR A 74 -4.49 -0.60 7.81
C TYR A 74 -3.83 -1.91 8.23
N ALA A 75 -2.77 -2.31 7.53
CA ALA A 75 -2.09 -3.56 7.81
C ALA A 75 -1.55 -3.61 9.24
N LYS A 76 -0.92 -2.52 9.68
CA LYS A 76 -0.41 -2.42 11.06
C LYS A 76 -1.54 -2.50 12.08
N SER A 77 -2.66 -1.82 11.82
CA SER A 77 -3.82 -1.81 12.71
C SER A 77 -4.47 -3.17 12.86
N LYS A 78 -4.43 -3.99 11.82
CA LYS A 78 -5.05 -5.32 11.80
C LYS A 78 -4.10 -6.44 12.21
N GLY A 79 -2.88 -6.11 12.60
CA GLY A 79 -1.93 -7.10 13.09
C GLY A 79 -1.18 -7.86 12.00
N TYR A 80 -1.19 -7.38 10.77
CA TYR A 80 -0.35 -7.95 9.72
C TYR A 80 1.12 -7.66 10.01
N THR A 81 1.99 -8.57 9.61
CA THR A 81 3.44 -8.41 9.76
C THR A 81 4.11 -8.10 8.44
N HIS A 82 3.55 -8.54 7.33
CA HIS A 82 4.11 -8.40 5.99
C HIS A 82 3.06 -7.90 5.01
N ILE A 83 3.52 -7.32 3.89
CA ILE A 83 2.65 -6.78 2.87
C ILE A 83 3.29 -6.95 1.49
N ASP A 84 2.45 -7.24 0.48
CA ASP A 84 2.89 -7.29 -0.92
C ASP A 84 3.21 -5.88 -1.40
N CYS A 85 4.35 -5.75 -2.09
CA CYS A 85 4.87 -4.49 -2.58
C CYS A 85 5.36 -4.60 -4.01
N TYR A 86 5.35 -3.48 -4.73
CA TYR A 86 6.18 -3.29 -5.92
C TYR A 86 7.33 -2.39 -5.52
N HIS A 87 8.57 -2.89 -5.63
CA HIS A 87 9.76 -2.11 -5.34
C HIS A 87 10.40 -1.67 -6.66
N VAL A 88 10.12 -0.45 -7.07
CA VAL A 88 10.60 0.11 -8.33
C VAL A 88 11.99 0.73 -8.16
N GLU A 89 12.75 0.81 -9.27
CA GLU A 89 14.15 1.25 -9.26
C GLU A 89 14.35 2.67 -9.76
N ASN A 90 13.36 3.23 -10.45
CA ASN A 90 13.47 4.58 -11.02
C ASN A 90 12.09 5.17 -11.29
N GLN A 91 12.08 6.44 -11.70
CA GLN A 91 10.85 7.19 -11.97
C GLN A 91 10.02 6.58 -13.10
N THR A 92 10.67 6.08 -14.14
CA THR A 92 9.96 5.48 -15.28
C THR A 92 9.17 4.26 -14.86
N GLN A 93 9.78 3.39 -14.06
CA GLN A 93 9.10 2.22 -13.51
C GLN A 93 7.98 2.62 -12.57
N TRP A 94 8.21 3.63 -11.74
CA TRP A 94 7.20 4.15 -10.82
C TRP A 94 5.96 4.63 -11.57
N GLU A 95 6.16 5.41 -12.62
CA GLU A 95 5.04 5.92 -13.43
C GLU A 95 4.26 4.81 -14.10
N LYS A 96 4.97 3.82 -14.65
CA LYS A 96 4.35 2.67 -15.28
C LYS A 96 3.43 1.91 -14.31
N VAL A 97 3.93 1.62 -13.12
CA VAL A 97 3.19 0.88 -12.11
C VAL A 97 2.04 1.73 -11.56
N PHE A 98 2.30 2.98 -11.24
CA PHE A 98 1.29 3.89 -10.68
C PHE A 98 0.13 4.11 -11.65
N ASN A 99 0.42 4.40 -12.91
CA ASN A 99 -0.63 4.64 -13.91
C ASN A 99 -1.50 3.41 -14.15
N HIS A 100 -0.90 2.23 -14.05
CA HIS A 100 -1.65 0.98 -14.24
C HIS A 100 -2.54 0.66 -13.03
N THR A 101 -2.01 0.82 -11.81
CA THR A 101 -2.69 0.36 -10.60
C THR A 101 -3.64 1.40 -10.00
N ALA A 102 -3.27 2.69 -10.04
CA ALA A 102 -4.04 3.75 -9.37
C ALA A 102 -5.43 3.92 -9.96
N ASN A 103 -5.55 3.85 -11.28
CA ASN A 103 -6.82 4.06 -11.95
C ASN A 103 -7.87 3.01 -11.57
N GLU A 104 -7.45 1.80 -11.28
CA GLU A 104 -8.37 0.73 -10.90
C GLU A 104 -8.84 0.85 -9.46
N GLU A 105 -7.97 1.28 -8.56
CA GLU A 105 -8.30 1.41 -7.13
C GLU A 105 -9.30 2.53 -6.86
N TYR A 106 -9.20 3.64 -7.59
CA TYR A 106 -10.06 4.79 -7.37
C TYR A 106 -11.44 4.68 -8.02
N LEU A 107 -11.65 3.68 -8.82
CA LEU A 107 -12.95 3.43 -9.45
C LEU A 107 -13.90 2.61 -8.57
N LYS A 108 -13.45 2.24 -7.40
CA LYS A 108 -14.23 1.39 -6.50
C LYS A 108 -14.83 2.16 -5.35
#